data_13a66ca9e8901f806470d71fedbe32a6
#
_entry.id   13a66ca9e8901f806470d71fedbe32a6
#
_cell.length_a   1.000
_cell.length_b   1.000
_cell.length_c   1.000
_cell.angle_alpha   90.00
_cell.angle_beta   90.00
_cell.angle_gamma   90.00
#
_symmetry.space_group_name_H-M   'P 1'
#
loop_
_entity.id
_entity.type
_entity.pdbx_description
1 polymer ?
#
loop_
_entity_poly.entity_id
_entity_poly.type
_entity_poly.pdbx_seq_one_letter_code
_entity_poly.pdbx_strand_id
1 'polypeptide(L)' 'MSDDIATLKDEIRKLNARATQAKMDLHDLSEELPTGWKTILEVAAKTHEAHEKLFAARERLKTLEKGV' A
#
# COMPACT_ATOMS: atom_id res chain seq x y z
N MET A 1 -12.37 -2.02 20.86
CA MET A 1 -13.69 -1.65 20.42
C MET A 1 -13.92 -2.10 18.99
N SER A 2 -15.12 -2.61 18.73
CA SER A 2 -15.44 -3.17 17.42
C SER A 2 -15.38 -2.12 16.31
N ASP A 3 -15.72 -0.88 16.62
CA ASP A 3 -15.70 0.21 15.64
C ASP A 3 -14.29 0.47 15.15
N ASP A 4 -13.30 0.39 16.04
CA ASP A 4 -11.91 0.62 15.65
C ASP A 4 -11.41 -0.48 14.71
N ILE A 5 -11.79 -1.71 14.98
CA ILE A 5 -11.40 -2.84 14.13
C ILE A 5 -12.09 -2.74 12.78
N ALA A 6 -13.39 -2.43 12.76
CA ALA A 6 -14.12 -2.29 11.50
C ALA A 6 -13.58 -1.15 10.65
N THR A 7 -13.29 -0.02 11.28
CA THR A 7 -12.73 1.14 10.60
C THR A 7 -11.35 0.81 10.03
N LEU A 8 -10.54 0.11 10.81
CA LEU A 8 -9.20 -0.27 10.38
C LEU A 8 -9.24 -1.26 9.21
N LYS A 9 -10.17 -2.21 9.24
CA LYS A 9 -10.34 -3.14 8.13
C LYS A 9 -10.72 -2.42 6.84
N ASP A 10 -11.59 -1.42 6.94
CA ASP A 10 -11.99 -0.63 5.78
C ASP A 10 -10.80 0.17 5.26
N GLU A 11 -10.02 0.75 6.16
CA GLU A 11 -8.82 1.49 5.80
C GLU A 11 -7.81 0.59 5.10
N ILE A 12 -7.62 -0.64 5.60
CA ILE A 12 -6.73 -1.62 4.99
C ILE A 12 -7.17 -1.93 3.57
N ARG A 13 -8.47 -2.06 3.35
CA ARG A 13 -8.99 -2.32 2.02
C ARG A 13 -8.61 -1.20 1.05
N LYS A 14 -8.74 0.04 1.50
CA LYS A 14 -8.37 1.20 0.69
C LYS A 14 -6.86 1.26 0.45
N LEU A 15 -6.08 0.97 1.48
CA LEU A 15 -4.62 0.96 1.36
C LEU A 15 -4.17 -0.16 0.43
N ASN A 16 -4.83 -1.31 0.48
CA ASN A 16 -4.52 -2.42 -0.42
C ASN A 16 -4.79 -2.03 -1.87
N ALA A 17 -5.89 -1.33 -2.13
CA ALA A 17 -6.21 -0.87 -3.47
C ALA A 17 -5.15 0.10 -3.98
N ARG A 18 -4.69 1.01 -3.12
CA ARG A 18 -3.64 1.96 -3.48
C ARG A 18 -2.31 1.28 -3.74
N ALA A 19 -1.98 0.29 -2.91
CA ALA A 19 -0.74 -0.45 -3.09
C ALA A 19 -0.77 -1.26 -4.39
N THR A 20 -1.91 -1.83 -4.73
CA THR A 20 -2.09 -2.57 -5.97
C THR A 20 -1.95 -1.63 -7.17
N GLN A 21 -2.54 -0.44 -7.10
CA GLN A 21 -2.41 0.55 -8.17
C GLN A 21 -0.96 0.99 -8.34
N ALA A 22 -0.27 1.25 -7.23
CA ALA A 22 1.14 1.63 -7.28
C ALA A 22 2.00 0.53 -7.89
N LYS A 23 1.70 -0.73 -7.55
CA LYS A 23 2.40 -1.87 -8.12
C LYS A 23 2.21 -1.92 -9.63
N MET A 24 0.98 -1.69 -10.09
CA MET A 24 0.68 -1.68 -11.52
C MET A 24 1.38 -0.53 -12.24
N ASP A 25 1.44 0.64 -11.60
CA ASP A 25 2.14 1.78 -12.17
C ASP A 25 3.63 1.49 -12.35
N LEU A 26 4.23 0.83 -11.36
CA LEU A 26 5.64 0.45 -11.42
C LEU A 26 5.87 -0.61 -12.51
N HIS A 27 4.97 -1.56 -12.63
CA HIS A 27 5.03 -2.59 -13.65
C HIS A 27 4.97 -1.96 -15.05
N ASP A 28 4.01 -1.04 -15.26
CA ASP A 28 3.87 -0.37 -16.54
C ASP A 28 5.11 0.42 -16.88
N LEU A 29 5.69 1.11 -15.90
CA LEU A 29 6.93 1.85 -16.10
C LEU A 29 8.05 0.91 -16.52
N SER A 30 8.16 -0.24 -15.87
CA SER A 30 9.22 -1.19 -16.19
C SER A 30 9.13 -1.69 -17.61
N GLU A 31 7.92 -1.83 -18.14
CA GLU A 31 7.72 -2.24 -19.53
C GLU A 31 8.02 -1.13 -20.52
N GLU A 32 7.85 0.12 -20.13
CA GLU A 32 8.11 1.26 -21.00
C GLU A 32 9.59 1.62 -21.09
N LEU A 33 10.39 1.17 -20.14
CA LEU A 33 11.81 1.50 -20.12
C LEU A 33 12.47 1.11 -21.43
N PRO A 34 13.44 1.91 -21.92
CA PRO A 34 14.07 3.06 -21.22
C PRO A 34 13.26 4.36 -21.24
N THR A 35 12.14 4.41 -21.94
CA THR A 35 11.27 5.59 -21.91
C THR A 35 10.73 5.78 -20.49
N GLY A 36 10.76 7.02 -20.01
CA GLY A 36 10.25 7.31 -18.67
C GLY A 36 11.20 6.97 -17.54
N TRP A 37 12.45 6.64 -17.82
CA TRP A 37 13.41 6.26 -16.78
C TRP A 37 13.58 7.33 -15.70
N LYS A 38 13.36 8.58 -16.04
CA LYS A 38 13.52 9.69 -15.08
C LYS A 38 12.50 9.62 -13.95
N THR A 39 11.39 8.93 -14.16
CA THR A 39 10.34 8.81 -13.13
C THR A 39 10.51 7.58 -12.26
N ILE A 40 11.54 6.75 -12.48
CA ILE A 40 11.73 5.53 -11.71
C ILE A 40 11.74 5.79 -10.21
N LEU A 41 12.52 6.75 -9.75
CA LEU A 41 12.64 7.02 -8.32
C LEU A 41 11.32 7.50 -7.73
N GLU A 42 10.59 8.33 -8.46
CA GLU A 42 9.31 8.84 -8.01
C GLU A 42 8.28 7.71 -7.90
N VAL A 43 8.15 6.90 -8.95
CA VAL A 43 7.20 5.78 -8.94
C VAL A 43 7.57 4.75 -7.88
N ALA A 44 8.86 4.46 -7.73
CA ALA A 44 9.34 3.53 -6.73
C ALA A 44 9.05 4.04 -5.31
N ALA A 45 9.24 5.33 -5.07
CA ALA A 45 8.96 5.93 -3.76
C ALA A 45 7.47 5.84 -3.42
N LYS A 46 6.61 6.09 -4.38
CA LYS A 46 5.16 5.98 -4.18
C LYS A 46 4.75 4.54 -3.88
N THR A 47 5.34 3.59 -4.60
CA THR A 47 5.06 2.18 -4.39
C THR A 47 5.53 1.74 -3.01
N HIS A 48 6.72 2.16 -2.60
CA HIS A 48 7.25 1.86 -1.28
C HIS A 48 6.35 2.42 -0.19
N GLU A 49 5.96 3.69 -0.30
CA GLU A 49 5.12 4.33 0.68
C GLU A 49 3.75 3.65 0.81
N ALA A 50 3.14 3.29 -0.32
CA ALA A 50 1.85 2.62 -0.31
C ALA A 50 1.91 1.28 0.41
N HIS A 51 2.97 0.50 0.18
CA HIS A 51 3.13 -0.78 0.84
C HIS A 51 3.49 -0.63 2.31
N GLU A 52 4.30 0.37 2.64
CA GLU A 52 4.65 0.65 4.03
C GLU A 52 3.41 0.95 4.86
N LYS A 53 2.52 1.80 4.33
CA LYS A 53 1.27 2.14 5.01
C LYS A 53 0.35 0.94 5.15
N LEU A 54 0.28 0.12 4.10
CA LEU A 54 -0.55 -1.08 4.13
C LEU A 54 -0.07 -2.06 5.20
N PHE A 55 1.21 -2.33 5.25
CA PHE A 55 1.76 -3.25 6.24
C PHE A 55 1.65 -2.71 7.65
N ALA A 56 1.84 -1.41 7.84
CA ALA A 56 1.66 -0.81 9.16
C ALA A 56 0.22 -0.98 9.65
N ALA A 57 -0.75 -0.78 8.76
CA ALA A 57 -2.15 -0.96 9.11
C ALA A 57 -2.48 -2.41 9.43
N ARG A 58 -1.92 -3.35 8.68
CA ARG A 58 -2.10 -4.77 8.94
C ARG A 58 -1.53 -5.19 10.29
N GLU A 59 -0.38 -4.64 10.65
CA GLU A 59 0.23 -4.91 11.96
C GLU A 59 -0.63 -4.36 13.10
N ARG A 60 -1.21 -3.18 12.91
CA ARG A 60 -2.10 -2.60 13.91
C ARG A 60 -3.34 -3.47 14.09
N LEU A 61 -3.92 -3.95 12.99
CA LEU A 61 -5.09 -4.83 13.07
C LEU A 61 -4.75 -6.12 13.80
N LYS A 62 -3.61 -6.71 13.48
CA LYS A 62 -3.15 -7.93 14.12
C LYS A 62 -3.01 -7.74 15.62
N THR A 63 -2.45 -6.60 16.03
CA THR A 63 -2.29 -6.27 17.45
C THR A 63 -3.63 -6.11 18.12
N LEU A 64 -4.58 -5.42 17.48
CA LEU A 64 -5.91 -5.23 18.03
C LEU A 64 -6.67 -6.54 18.16
N GLU A 65 -6.55 -7.42 17.19
CA GLU A 65 -7.20 -8.72 17.22
C GLU A 65 -6.62 -9.62 18.31
N LYS A 66 -5.33 -9.52 18.56
CA LYS A 66 -4.69 -10.29 19.64
C LYS A 66 -5.06 -9.78 21.03
N GLY A 67 -5.33 -8.47 21.12
CA GLY A 67 -5.70 -7.86 22.40
C GLY A 67 -7.12 -8.16 22.82
N VAL A 68 -7.88 -8.83 21.99
CA VAL A 68 -9.27 -9.21 22.27
C VAL A 68 -9.34 -10.68 22.67
#